data_c3098fcfb703e49f081590ca1a6c5de3
#
_entry.id   c3098fcfb703e49f081590ca1a6c5de3
#
_cell.length_a   1.000
_cell.length_b   1.000
_cell.length_c   1.000
_cell.angle_alpha   90.00
_cell.angle_beta   90.00
_cell.angle_gamma   90.00
#
_symmetry.space_group_name_H-M   'P 1'
#
loop_
_entity.id
_entity.type
_entity.pdbx_description
1 polymer ?
#
loop_
_entity_poly.entity_id
_entity_poly.type
_entity_poly.pdbx_seq_one_letter_code
_entity_poly.pdbx_strand_id
1 'polypeptide(L)'
;MKIKKIFNQNAVLVDDGGQEKVAIGKGIGFDRKRNDLIFDRDIERIFVMEPEGQIKLQNLLNQIDERFLFAAETIIDHAETVLMEKLNEHVLIALTDHIAFSAENINNGIVIRNKLLREIEVLYSDEFSIAQWAVEYLTKELGIPYTYDEAGYIAIHIHSGRSGRNNNHRSIREVTIISDIIHLVESELETDIHSEPFSLNYSRLVNHLRLLLQRTHAQQYAVLDTEIVEMVKRKYPESYKISKKIRVLLTKEYQLAITKEELGYLAIHIERLRSAIVQTNVNNHEEEKN
;
A
#
# COMPACT_ATOMS: atom_id res chain seq x y z
N MET A 1 -13.06 26.80 20.48
CA MET A 1 -14.02 26.23 19.50
C MET A 1 -15.33 25.87 20.19
N LYS A 2 -16.45 25.77 19.47
CA LYS A 2 -17.76 25.40 20.05
C LYS A 2 -18.22 24.03 19.52
N ILE A 3 -18.72 23.17 20.40
CA ILE A 3 -19.28 21.88 20.01
C ILE A 3 -20.56 22.07 19.20
N LYS A 4 -20.59 21.54 17.99
CA LYS A 4 -21.81 21.41 17.16
C LYS A 4 -22.51 20.06 17.36
N LYS A 5 -21.73 19.00 17.49
CA LYS A 5 -22.22 17.64 17.62
C LYS A 5 -21.21 16.78 18.39
N ILE A 6 -21.69 15.89 19.22
CA ILE A 6 -20.86 14.88 19.89
C ILE A 6 -21.03 13.57 19.13
N PHE A 7 -19.92 12.98 18.70
CA PHE A 7 -19.92 11.66 18.04
C PHE A 7 -19.86 10.56 19.11
N ASN A 8 -18.91 10.67 20.03
CA ASN A 8 -18.79 9.83 21.24
C ASN A 8 -18.05 10.62 22.33
N GLN A 9 -17.60 9.95 23.40
CA GLN A 9 -16.90 10.62 24.50
C GLN A 9 -15.52 11.18 24.13
N ASN A 10 -14.91 10.78 22.99
CA ASN A 10 -13.57 11.16 22.57
C ASN A 10 -13.52 11.87 21.22
N ALA A 11 -14.66 12.05 20.53
CA ALA A 11 -14.73 12.73 19.23
C ALA A 11 -15.96 13.66 19.16
N VAL A 12 -15.72 14.89 18.75
CA VAL A 12 -16.75 15.92 18.62
C VAL A 12 -16.59 16.73 17.33
N LEU A 13 -17.70 17.19 16.77
CA LEU A 13 -17.72 18.19 15.71
C LEU A 13 -17.72 19.57 16.36
N VAL A 14 -16.79 20.41 16.00
CA VAL A 14 -16.65 21.76 16.53
C VAL A 14 -16.77 22.81 15.42
N ASP A 15 -17.19 24.00 15.79
CA ASP A 15 -17.13 25.21 14.96
C ASP A 15 -15.93 26.04 15.39
N ASP A 16 -15.06 26.31 14.45
CA ASP A 16 -13.88 27.14 14.61
C ASP A 16 -13.95 28.32 13.63
N GLY A 17 -14.62 29.40 14.07
CA GLY A 17 -14.73 30.59 13.24
C GLY A 17 -15.57 30.44 11.95
N GLY A 18 -16.55 29.52 11.95
CA GLY A 18 -17.40 29.22 10.79
C GLY A 18 -16.93 27.99 9.98
N GLN A 19 -15.79 27.40 10.33
CA GLN A 19 -15.31 26.16 9.74
C GLN A 19 -15.63 24.99 10.67
N GLU A 20 -16.29 23.97 10.14
CA GLU A 20 -16.53 22.71 10.86
C GLU A 20 -15.28 21.85 10.87
N LYS A 21 -14.91 21.37 12.06
CA LYS A 21 -13.77 20.50 12.26
C LYS A 21 -14.14 19.34 13.19
N VAL A 22 -13.57 18.18 12.97
CA VAL A 22 -13.65 17.07 13.92
C VAL A 22 -12.48 17.19 14.88
N ALA A 23 -12.77 17.32 16.16
CA ALA A 23 -11.76 17.33 17.21
C ALA A 23 -11.81 16.00 17.96
N ILE A 24 -10.65 15.40 18.17
CA ILE A 24 -10.46 14.16 18.89
C ILE A 24 -9.57 14.45 20.09
N GLY A 25 -9.89 13.83 21.22
CA GLY A 25 -9.13 13.95 22.44
C GLY A 25 -9.79 13.15 23.57
N LYS A 26 -9.00 12.62 24.47
CA LYS A 26 -9.48 11.77 25.55
C LYS A 26 -10.52 12.49 26.43
N GLY A 27 -11.76 11.99 26.41
CA GLY A 27 -12.86 12.57 27.18
C GLY A 27 -13.39 13.91 26.66
N ILE A 28 -13.01 14.34 25.45
CA ILE A 28 -13.39 15.65 24.90
C ILE A 28 -14.91 15.86 24.76
N GLY A 29 -15.66 14.77 24.57
CA GLY A 29 -17.12 14.75 24.50
C GLY A 29 -17.81 14.29 25.80
N PHE A 30 -17.02 13.86 26.80
CA PHE A 30 -17.57 13.32 28.04
C PHE A 30 -18.27 14.41 28.86
N ASP A 31 -19.50 14.19 29.26
CA ASP A 31 -20.37 15.11 30.02
C ASP A 31 -20.49 16.53 29.38
N ARG A 32 -20.30 16.61 28.06
CA ARG A 32 -20.43 17.85 27.28
C ARG A 32 -21.74 17.89 26.52
N LYS A 33 -22.14 19.13 26.13
CA LYS A 33 -23.35 19.38 25.36
C LYS A 33 -23.05 20.26 24.14
N ARG A 34 -23.98 20.28 23.21
CA ARG A 34 -23.93 21.21 22.07
C ARG A 34 -23.79 22.66 22.58
N ASN A 35 -22.92 23.44 21.95
CA ASN A 35 -22.49 24.79 22.24
C ASN A 35 -21.51 24.93 23.42
N ASP A 36 -21.11 23.88 24.10
CA ASP A 36 -20.01 23.93 25.07
C ASP A 36 -18.71 24.35 24.39
N LEU A 37 -17.83 25.00 25.15
CA LEU A 37 -16.51 25.42 24.67
C LEU A 37 -15.51 24.27 24.82
N ILE A 38 -14.74 24.07 23.79
CA ILE A 38 -13.57 23.21 23.77
C ILE A 38 -12.32 24.07 23.71
N PHE A 39 -11.34 23.74 24.52
CA PHE A 39 -10.04 24.42 24.55
C PHE A 39 -9.01 23.58 23.82
N ASP A 40 -8.00 24.25 23.23
CA ASP A 40 -6.95 23.57 22.46
C ASP A 40 -6.18 22.51 23.26
N ARG A 41 -6.09 22.70 24.59
CA ARG A 41 -5.47 21.72 25.48
C ARG A 41 -6.24 20.38 25.63
N ASP A 42 -7.52 20.38 25.28
CA ASP A 42 -8.40 19.20 25.35
C ASP A 42 -8.38 18.43 24.01
N ILE A 43 -7.68 18.94 23.01
CA ILE A 43 -7.64 18.43 21.66
C ILE A 43 -6.28 17.75 21.43
N GLU A 44 -6.30 16.45 21.15
CA GLU A 44 -5.13 15.70 20.71
C GLU A 44 -4.95 15.85 19.21
N ARG A 45 -6.05 15.81 18.47
CA ARG A 45 -6.03 15.97 17.01
C ARG A 45 -7.26 16.69 16.49
N ILE A 46 -7.08 17.41 15.37
CA ILE A 46 -8.16 18.12 14.70
C ILE A 46 -8.12 17.85 13.19
N PHE A 47 -9.29 17.59 12.59
CA PHE A 47 -9.44 17.30 11.17
C PHE A 47 -10.46 18.24 10.54
N VAL A 48 -10.18 18.65 9.31
CA VAL A 48 -11.17 19.32 8.46
C VAL A 48 -11.76 18.23 7.55
N MET A 49 -12.96 17.77 7.83
CA MET A 49 -13.61 16.73 7.03
C MET A 49 -14.83 17.28 6.30
N GLU A 50 -14.99 16.86 5.06
CA GLU A 50 -16.22 17.08 4.32
C GLU A 50 -17.40 16.36 5.01
N PRO A 51 -18.65 16.83 4.84
CA PRO A 51 -19.82 16.27 5.52
C PRO A 51 -19.96 14.76 5.36
N GLU A 52 -19.60 14.21 4.19
CA GLU A 52 -19.62 12.78 3.94
C GLU A 52 -18.62 12.01 4.81
N GLY A 53 -17.41 12.55 4.99
CA GLY A 53 -16.39 12.00 5.89
C GLY A 53 -16.83 12.03 7.35
N GLN A 54 -17.48 13.12 7.78
CA GLN A 54 -18.03 13.23 9.14
C GLN A 54 -19.09 12.16 9.43
N ILE A 55 -19.97 11.88 8.46
CA ILE A 55 -20.99 10.83 8.59
C ILE A 55 -20.35 9.46 8.67
N LYS A 56 -19.36 9.17 7.81
CA LYS A 56 -18.62 7.91 7.83
C LYS A 56 -17.93 7.68 9.16
N LEU A 57 -17.22 8.70 9.66
CA LEU A 57 -16.55 8.63 10.96
C LEU A 57 -17.54 8.39 12.09
N GLN A 58 -18.68 9.12 12.11
CA GLN A 58 -19.69 8.92 13.14
C GLN A 58 -20.26 7.49 13.13
N ASN A 59 -20.56 6.94 11.95
CA ASN A 59 -21.08 5.59 11.84
C ASN A 59 -20.05 4.56 12.34
N LEU A 60 -18.79 4.76 12.01
CA LEU A 60 -17.69 3.92 12.47
C LEU A 60 -17.57 3.94 14.00
N LEU A 61 -17.54 5.14 14.60
CA LEU A 61 -17.41 5.33 16.05
C LEU A 61 -18.61 4.81 16.87
N ASN A 62 -19.76 4.62 16.23
CA ASN A 62 -20.93 3.99 16.88
C ASN A 62 -20.85 2.45 16.91
N GLN A 63 -19.98 1.85 16.11
CA GLN A 63 -19.92 0.40 15.89
C GLN A 63 -18.66 -0.24 16.47
N ILE A 64 -17.57 0.51 16.62
CA ILE A 64 -16.27 0.00 17.05
C ILE A 64 -15.84 0.61 18.38
N ASP A 65 -14.97 -0.14 19.09
CA ASP A 65 -14.31 0.32 20.30
C ASP A 65 -13.35 1.48 19.97
N GLU A 66 -13.42 2.53 20.75
CA GLU A 66 -12.59 3.73 20.58
C GLU A 66 -11.07 3.47 20.64
N ARG A 67 -10.64 2.37 21.27
CA ARG A 67 -9.22 1.96 21.31
C ARG A 67 -8.62 1.81 19.91
N PHE A 68 -9.41 1.39 18.93
CA PHE A 68 -8.95 1.28 17.54
C PHE A 68 -8.71 2.63 16.89
N LEU A 69 -9.54 3.63 17.23
CA LEU A 69 -9.33 5.00 16.77
C LEU A 69 -8.01 5.58 17.29
N PHE A 70 -7.75 5.50 18.60
CA PHE A 70 -6.50 5.97 19.20
C PHE A 70 -5.29 5.22 18.67
N ALA A 71 -5.42 3.92 18.44
CA ALA A 71 -4.35 3.14 17.84
C ALA A 71 -4.04 3.61 16.41
N ALA A 72 -5.07 3.87 15.59
CA ALA A 72 -4.90 4.40 14.25
C ALA A 72 -4.26 5.80 14.26
N GLU A 73 -4.68 6.68 15.18
CA GLU A 73 -4.05 8.01 15.35
C GLU A 73 -2.57 7.91 15.67
N THR A 74 -2.20 7.06 16.62
CA THR A 74 -0.79 6.84 16.99
C THR A 74 0.03 6.36 15.80
N ILE A 75 -0.51 5.45 15.00
CA ILE A 75 0.15 4.96 13.77
C ILE A 75 0.31 6.10 12.75
N ILE A 76 -0.71 6.92 12.58
CA ILE A 76 -0.68 8.06 11.63
C ILE A 76 0.37 9.08 12.09
N ASP A 77 0.41 9.43 13.37
CA ASP A 77 1.39 10.39 13.91
C ASP A 77 2.83 9.87 13.75
N HIS A 78 3.04 8.58 13.98
CA HIS A 78 4.33 7.95 13.72
C HIS A 78 4.68 7.99 12.23
N ALA A 79 3.74 7.64 11.36
CA ALA A 79 3.94 7.67 9.92
C ALA A 79 4.26 9.09 9.41
N GLU A 80 3.52 10.11 9.83
CA GLU A 80 3.77 11.50 9.48
C GLU A 80 5.14 11.99 9.95
N THR A 81 5.57 11.54 11.12
CA THR A 81 6.90 11.87 11.68
C THR A 81 8.02 11.24 10.86
N VAL A 82 7.91 9.95 10.54
CA VAL A 82 8.93 9.22 9.78
C VAL A 82 9.00 9.68 8.32
N LEU A 83 7.84 9.87 7.69
CA LEU A 83 7.75 10.29 6.29
C LEU A 83 7.98 11.80 6.09
N MET A 84 8.00 12.59 7.18
CA MET A 84 8.06 14.06 7.15
C MET A 84 6.97 14.67 6.23
N GLU A 85 5.81 14.03 6.18
CA GLU A 85 4.70 14.39 5.29
C GLU A 85 3.38 14.19 6.04
N LYS A 86 2.42 15.12 5.83
CA LYS A 86 1.07 14.97 6.38
C LYS A 86 0.25 13.99 5.54
N LEU A 87 -0.45 13.09 6.22
CA LEU A 87 -1.39 12.18 5.58
C LEU A 87 -2.77 12.84 5.47
N ASN A 88 -3.52 12.45 4.44
CA ASN A 88 -4.88 12.95 4.27
C ASN A 88 -5.82 12.35 5.33
N GLU A 89 -6.90 13.06 5.61
CA GLU A 89 -7.84 12.76 6.70
C GLU A 89 -8.61 11.45 6.53
N HIS A 90 -8.74 10.97 5.29
CA HIS A 90 -9.45 9.72 5.01
C HIS A 90 -8.72 8.49 5.55
N VAL A 91 -7.40 8.61 5.76
CA VAL A 91 -6.59 7.51 6.32
C VAL A 91 -7.05 7.13 7.71
N LEU A 92 -7.42 8.09 8.54
CA LEU A 92 -7.88 7.80 9.90
C LEU A 92 -9.09 6.85 9.87
N ILE A 93 -10.10 7.17 9.07
CA ILE A 93 -11.31 6.33 8.97
C ILE A 93 -10.96 4.95 8.42
N ALA A 94 -10.21 4.92 7.32
CA ALA A 94 -9.89 3.67 6.63
C ALA A 94 -8.98 2.75 7.46
N LEU A 95 -8.00 3.33 8.17
CA LEU A 95 -7.09 2.57 9.02
C LEU A 95 -7.78 2.08 10.30
N THR A 96 -8.63 2.92 10.92
CA THR A 96 -9.42 2.53 12.10
C THR A 96 -10.35 1.36 11.77
N ASP A 97 -11.08 1.44 10.65
CA ASP A 97 -11.96 0.37 10.17
C ASP A 97 -11.20 -0.92 9.91
N HIS A 98 -10.05 -0.83 9.23
CA HIS A 98 -9.19 -1.98 8.94
C HIS A 98 -8.68 -2.64 10.22
N ILE A 99 -8.14 -1.86 11.18
CA ILE A 99 -7.60 -2.40 12.44
C ILE A 99 -8.70 -3.10 13.24
N ALA A 100 -9.90 -2.51 13.32
CA ALA A 100 -11.03 -3.10 14.03
C ALA A 100 -11.51 -4.39 13.35
N PHE A 101 -11.65 -4.40 12.02
CA PHE A 101 -12.04 -5.56 11.24
C PHE A 101 -11.03 -6.71 11.37
N SER A 102 -9.74 -6.37 11.30
CA SER A 102 -8.66 -7.34 11.48
C SER A 102 -8.67 -7.95 12.88
N ALA A 103 -8.90 -7.13 13.93
CA ALA A 103 -9.05 -7.59 15.30
C ALA A 103 -10.20 -8.58 15.46
N GLU A 104 -11.36 -8.30 14.83
CA GLU A 104 -12.51 -9.18 14.83
C GLU A 104 -12.18 -10.52 14.16
N ASN A 105 -11.54 -10.51 13.01
CA ASN A 105 -11.12 -11.73 12.32
C ASN A 105 -10.17 -12.57 13.17
N ILE A 106 -9.14 -11.94 13.75
CA ILE A 106 -8.17 -12.63 14.61
C ILE A 106 -8.87 -13.28 15.82
N ASN A 107 -9.77 -12.55 16.48
CA ASN A 107 -10.53 -13.07 17.62
C ASN A 107 -11.45 -14.23 17.22
N ASN A 108 -11.92 -14.26 15.98
CA ASN A 108 -12.72 -15.35 15.42
C ASN A 108 -11.86 -16.51 14.87
N GLY A 109 -10.52 -16.46 15.01
CA GLY A 109 -9.58 -17.46 14.51
C GLY A 109 -9.41 -17.45 12.98
N ILE A 110 -9.83 -16.37 12.31
CA ILE A 110 -9.70 -16.21 10.87
C ILE A 110 -8.33 -15.59 10.57
N VAL A 111 -7.49 -16.33 9.85
CA VAL A 111 -6.19 -15.83 9.38
C VAL A 111 -6.34 -15.30 7.96
N ILE A 112 -6.18 -13.99 7.79
CA ILE A 112 -6.15 -13.35 6.47
C ILE A 112 -4.70 -13.32 6.00
N ARG A 113 -4.41 -13.94 4.84
CA ARG A 113 -3.10 -13.86 4.20
C ARG A 113 -3.10 -12.79 3.13
N ASN A 114 -2.07 -11.96 3.13
CA ASN A 114 -1.88 -10.95 2.11
C ASN A 114 -1.06 -11.51 0.95
N LYS A 115 -1.75 -11.86 -0.14
CA LYS A 115 -1.09 -12.42 -1.34
C LYS A 115 -0.19 -11.41 -2.07
N LEU A 116 -0.31 -10.13 -1.77
CA LEU A 116 0.43 -9.02 -2.40
C LEU A 116 1.59 -8.52 -1.50
N LEU A 117 1.87 -9.24 -0.40
CA LEU A 117 2.78 -8.76 0.64
C LEU A 117 4.17 -8.45 0.10
N ARG A 118 4.71 -9.32 -0.75
CA ARG A 118 6.06 -9.17 -1.31
C ARG A 118 6.19 -7.98 -2.25
N GLU A 119 5.18 -7.75 -3.09
CA GLU A 119 5.14 -6.59 -3.97
C GLU A 119 4.97 -5.28 -3.18
N ILE A 120 4.14 -5.30 -2.13
CA ILE A 120 3.94 -4.15 -1.25
C ILE A 120 5.24 -3.78 -0.54
N GLU A 121 5.97 -4.75 -0.01
CA GLU A 121 7.25 -4.55 0.66
C GLU A 121 8.27 -3.85 -0.25
N VAL A 122 8.35 -4.26 -1.51
CA VAL A 122 9.26 -3.64 -2.48
C VAL A 122 8.76 -2.28 -2.97
N LEU A 123 7.45 -2.15 -3.23
CA LEU A 123 6.88 -0.95 -3.81
C LEU A 123 6.75 0.21 -2.82
N TYR A 124 6.48 -0.12 -1.56
CA TYR A 124 6.14 0.82 -0.48
C TYR A 124 7.02 0.58 0.74
N SER A 125 8.34 0.44 0.51
CA SER A 125 9.30 0.03 1.56
C SER A 125 9.29 0.91 2.81
N ASP A 126 9.13 2.22 2.63
CA ASP A 126 9.08 3.17 3.75
C ASP A 126 7.79 2.96 4.57
N GLU A 127 6.66 2.92 3.87
CA GLU A 127 5.35 2.69 4.48
C GLU A 127 5.28 1.28 5.11
N PHE A 128 5.94 0.30 4.49
CA PHE A 128 5.99 -1.07 5.01
C PHE A 128 6.81 -1.17 6.29
N SER A 129 7.95 -0.48 6.38
CA SER A 129 8.74 -0.40 7.61
C SER A 129 7.94 0.23 8.77
N ILE A 130 7.18 1.28 8.49
CA ILE A 130 6.26 1.89 9.44
C ILE A 130 5.16 0.91 9.85
N ALA A 131 4.60 0.18 8.88
CA ALA A 131 3.54 -0.79 9.12
C ALA A 131 4.02 -2.00 9.95
N GLN A 132 5.26 -2.43 9.82
CA GLN A 132 5.85 -3.44 10.70
C GLN A 132 5.88 -2.96 12.15
N TRP A 133 6.36 -1.74 12.39
CA TRP A 133 6.29 -1.11 13.71
C TRP A 133 4.84 -1.02 14.21
N ALA A 134 3.89 -0.67 13.34
CA ALA A 134 2.48 -0.57 13.69
C ALA A 134 1.90 -1.92 14.14
N VAL A 135 2.24 -3.02 13.49
CA VAL A 135 1.82 -4.38 13.89
C VAL A 135 2.33 -4.74 15.28
N GLU A 136 3.60 -4.44 15.58
CA GLU A 136 4.17 -4.65 16.92
C GLU A 136 3.47 -3.79 17.98
N TYR A 137 3.26 -2.51 17.66
CA TYR A 137 2.54 -1.56 18.52
C TYR A 137 1.11 -2.04 18.81
N LEU A 138 0.34 -2.40 17.77
CA LEU A 138 -1.04 -2.89 17.91
C LEU A 138 -1.11 -4.16 18.75
N THR A 139 -0.21 -5.11 18.51
CA THR A 139 -0.14 -6.35 19.28
C THR A 139 0.10 -6.09 20.76
N LYS A 140 0.99 -5.16 21.08
CA LYS A 140 1.31 -4.80 22.46
C LYS A 140 0.19 -4.00 23.13
N GLU A 141 -0.36 -3.02 22.44
CA GLU A 141 -1.32 -2.06 23.02
C GLU A 141 -2.72 -2.66 23.16
N LEU A 142 -3.16 -3.43 22.15
CA LEU A 142 -4.50 -4.02 22.14
C LEU A 142 -4.54 -5.45 22.68
N GLY A 143 -3.38 -6.10 22.86
CA GLY A 143 -3.28 -7.49 23.28
C GLY A 143 -3.82 -8.49 22.25
N ILE A 144 -3.88 -8.11 20.97
CA ILE A 144 -4.38 -8.90 19.85
C ILE A 144 -3.18 -9.28 18.96
N PRO A 145 -2.95 -10.56 18.65
CA PRO A 145 -1.77 -10.99 17.90
C PRO A 145 -1.90 -10.71 16.40
N TYR A 146 -1.72 -9.46 16.00
CA TYR A 146 -1.69 -9.06 14.60
C TYR A 146 -0.54 -9.76 13.88
N THR A 147 -0.79 -10.22 12.66
CA THR A 147 0.21 -10.97 11.88
C THR A 147 1.04 -10.07 10.98
N TYR A 148 2.16 -10.59 10.46
CA TYR A 148 3.00 -9.89 9.50
C TYR A 148 2.25 -9.52 8.20
N ASP A 149 1.24 -10.30 7.82
CA ASP A 149 0.39 -10.01 6.67
C ASP A 149 -0.37 -8.67 6.81
N GLU A 150 -0.70 -8.28 8.04
CA GLU A 150 -1.38 -7.01 8.32
C GLU A 150 -0.51 -5.79 8.01
N ALA A 151 0.82 -5.92 8.10
CA ALA A 151 1.73 -4.84 7.73
C ALA A 151 1.54 -4.41 6.26
N GLY A 152 1.25 -5.35 5.36
CA GLY A 152 0.96 -5.03 3.96
C GLY A 152 -0.29 -4.18 3.80
N TYR A 153 -1.37 -4.49 4.51
CA TYR A 153 -2.61 -3.71 4.45
C TYR A 153 -2.42 -2.31 5.06
N ILE A 154 -1.77 -2.23 6.22
CA ILE A 154 -1.46 -0.95 6.88
C ILE A 154 -0.57 -0.08 5.96
N ALA A 155 0.45 -0.66 5.32
CA ALA A 155 1.31 0.05 4.38
C ALA A 155 0.54 0.65 3.21
N ILE A 156 -0.44 -0.08 2.64
CA ILE A 156 -1.31 0.44 1.57
C ILE A 156 -2.16 1.62 2.07
N HIS A 157 -2.70 1.55 3.29
CA HIS A 157 -3.46 2.66 3.87
C HIS A 157 -2.60 3.90 4.05
N ILE A 158 -1.39 3.75 4.62
CA ILE A 158 -0.43 4.86 4.77
C ILE A 158 -0.06 5.44 3.40
N HIS A 159 0.30 4.58 2.43
CA HIS A 159 0.65 5.01 1.08
C HIS A 159 -0.45 5.81 0.39
N SER A 160 -1.70 5.35 0.52
CA SER A 160 -2.86 6.03 -0.07
C SER A 160 -3.18 7.36 0.62
N GLY A 161 -2.71 7.53 1.85
CA GLY A 161 -2.86 8.75 2.62
C GLY A 161 -1.89 9.86 2.25
N ARG A 162 -0.83 9.56 1.52
CA ARG A 162 0.18 10.55 1.13
C ARG A 162 -0.38 11.54 0.10
N SER A 163 0.12 12.78 0.15
CA SER A 163 -0.32 13.88 -0.70
C SER A 163 -0.30 13.52 -2.19
N GLY A 164 -1.37 13.83 -2.90
CA GLY A 164 -1.53 13.55 -4.32
C GLY A 164 -1.90 12.10 -4.68
N ARG A 165 -2.12 11.21 -3.69
CA ARG A 165 -2.40 9.78 -3.91
C ARG A 165 -3.78 9.33 -3.43
N ASN A 166 -4.77 10.19 -3.48
CA ASN A 166 -6.11 10.02 -2.91
C ASN A 166 -6.92 8.83 -3.45
N ASN A 167 -6.33 7.61 -3.58
CA ASN A 167 -7.11 6.49 -4.05
C ASN A 167 -6.54 5.12 -3.61
N ASN A 168 -7.03 4.56 -2.50
CA ASN A 168 -6.73 3.20 -2.07
C ASN A 168 -6.97 2.18 -3.20
N HIS A 169 -8.06 2.34 -3.96
CA HIS A 169 -8.37 1.46 -5.08
C HIS A 169 -7.30 1.48 -6.17
N ARG A 170 -6.68 2.64 -6.40
CA ARG A 170 -5.61 2.75 -7.39
C ARG A 170 -4.34 2.05 -6.92
N SER A 171 -3.93 2.24 -5.67
CA SER A 171 -2.75 1.60 -5.09
C SER A 171 -2.87 0.07 -5.08
N ILE A 172 -4.00 -0.45 -4.61
CA ILE A 172 -4.29 -1.90 -4.64
C ILE A 172 -4.29 -2.43 -6.07
N ARG A 173 -4.92 -1.71 -7.01
CA ARG A 173 -4.95 -2.11 -8.42
C ARG A 173 -3.55 -2.16 -9.03
N GLU A 174 -2.69 -1.18 -8.77
CA GLU A 174 -1.31 -1.17 -9.26
C GLU A 174 -0.52 -2.37 -8.73
N VAL A 175 -0.61 -2.65 -7.44
CA VAL A 175 0.06 -3.82 -6.83
C VAL A 175 -0.47 -5.13 -7.41
N THR A 176 -1.78 -5.26 -7.61
CA THR A 176 -2.40 -6.46 -8.22
C THR A 176 -1.90 -6.68 -9.64
N ILE A 177 -1.83 -5.63 -10.47
CA ILE A 177 -1.31 -5.72 -11.83
C ILE A 177 0.14 -6.20 -11.83
N ILE A 178 0.96 -5.66 -10.92
CA ILE A 178 2.37 -6.05 -10.80
C ILE A 178 2.48 -7.51 -10.37
N SER A 179 1.72 -7.93 -9.36
CA SER A 179 1.70 -9.31 -8.89
C SER A 179 1.31 -10.30 -9.99
N ASP A 180 0.28 -10.00 -10.78
CA ASP A 180 -0.13 -10.86 -11.91
C ASP A 180 0.95 -10.95 -12.99
N ILE A 181 1.69 -9.86 -13.23
CA ILE A 181 2.83 -9.89 -14.15
C ILE A 181 3.96 -10.75 -13.57
N ILE A 182 4.26 -10.62 -12.29
CA ILE A 182 5.30 -11.42 -11.62
C ILE A 182 4.95 -12.91 -11.68
N HIS A 183 3.71 -13.28 -11.35
CA HIS A 183 3.26 -14.68 -11.45
C HIS A 183 3.37 -15.22 -12.88
N LEU A 184 3.06 -14.40 -13.90
CA LEU A 184 3.25 -14.78 -15.29
C LEU A 184 4.74 -15.03 -15.59
N VAL A 185 5.64 -14.15 -15.14
CA VAL A 185 7.09 -14.29 -15.33
C VAL A 185 7.61 -15.55 -14.63
N GLU A 186 7.20 -15.80 -13.39
CA GLU A 186 7.56 -17.00 -12.63
C GLU A 186 7.10 -18.28 -13.32
N SER A 187 5.86 -18.29 -13.81
CA SER A 187 5.31 -19.41 -14.57
C SER A 187 6.10 -19.71 -15.86
N GLU A 188 6.56 -18.65 -16.56
CA GLU A 188 7.33 -18.80 -17.78
C GLU A 188 8.81 -19.17 -17.54
N LEU A 189 9.35 -18.79 -16.38
CA LEU A 189 10.71 -19.12 -15.96
C LEU A 189 10.78 -20.40 -15.12
N GLU A 190 9.64 -20.94 -14.72
CA GLU A 190 9.51 -22.12 -13.84
C GLU A 190 10.32 -21.98 -12.53
N THR A 191 10.37 -20.75 -11.98
CA THR A 191 11.23 -20.41 -10.84
C THR A 191 10.57 -19.35 -9.96
N ASP A 192 10.62 -19.54 -8.64
CA ASP A 192 10.32 -18.50 -7.65
C ASP A 192 11.45 -17.46 -7.68
N ILE A 193 11.14 -16.25 -8.18
CA ILE A 193 12.11 -15.17 -8.34
C ILE A 193 12.20 -14.23 -7.12
N HIS A 194 11.42 -14.49 -6.07
CA HIS A 194 11.43 -13.68 -4.86
C HIS A 194 12.60 -13.97 -3.92
N SER A 195 13.07 -15.23 -3.93
CA SER A 195 14.13 -15.71 -3.06
C SER A 195 15.52 -15.31 -3.55
N GLU A 196 16.51 -15.36 -2.66
CA GLU A 196 17.91 -15.30 -3.08
C GLU A 196 18.25 -16.49 -4.00
N PRO A 197 19.05 -16.28 -5.04
CA PRO A 197 19.84 -15.06 -5.34
C PRO A 197 19.14 -14.06 -6.28
N PHE A 198 17.84 -14.15 -6.50
CA PHE A 198 17.11 -13.38 -7.52
C PHE A 198 16.52 -12.07 -6.99
N SER A 199 16.50 -11.83 -5.68
CA SER A 199 15.85 -10.72 -5.00
C SER A 199 16.18 -9.35 -5.59
N LEU A 200 17.43 -9.10 -5.96
CA LEU A 200 17.85 -7.84 -6.59
C LEU A 200 17.24 -7.66 -8.00
N ASN A 201 17.19 -8.72 -8.79
CA ASN A 201 16.62 -8.65 -10.15
C ASN A 201 15.09 -8.55 -10.10
N TYR A 202 14.46 -9.24 -9.14
CA TYR A 202 13.05 -9.11 -8.81
C TYR A 202 12.70 -7.65 -8.46
N SER A 203 13.39 -7.05 -7.50
CA SER A 203 13.15 -5.66 -7.08
C SER A 203 13.32 -4.67 -8.25
N ARG A 204 14.27 -4.90 -9.13
CA ARG A 204 14.45 -4.07 -10.34
C ARG A 204 13.28 -4.22 -11.32
N LEU A 205 12.76 -5.44 -11.51
CA LEU A 205 11.60 -5.68 -12.36
C LEU A 205 10.36 -5.01 -11.76
N VAL A 206 10.07 -5.21 -10.47
CA VAL A 206 8.94 -4.60 -9.77
C VAL A 206 8.97 -3.08 -9.88
N ASN A 207 10.13 -2.44 -9.62
CA ASN A 207 10.27 -0.99 -9.76
C ASN A 207 10.11 -0.52 -11.21
N HIS A 208 10.58 -1.29 -12.19
CA HIS A 208 10.33 -0.97 -13.61
C HIS A 208 8.84 -1.05 -13.95
N LEU A 209 8.13 -2.07 -13.48
CA LEU A 209 6.69 -2.23 -13.67
C LEU A 209 5.90 -1.07 -13.06
N ARG A 210 6.27 -0.61 -11.85
CA ARG A 210 5.70 0.59 -11.25
C ARG A 210 5.83 1.82 -12.15
N LEU A 211 7.05 2.08 -12.65
CA LEU A 211 7.31 3.20 -13.54
C LEU A 211 6.56 3.07 -14.87
N LEU A 212 6.44 1.86 -15.41
CA LEU A 212 5.64 1.56 -16.61
C LEU A 212 4.17 1.93 -16.39
N LEU A 213 3.56 1.50 -15.27
CA LEU A 213 2.18 1.82 -14.94
C LEU A 213 1.98 3.33 -14.76
N GLN A 214 2.90 4.02 -14.08
CA GLN A 214 2.84 5.47 -13.91
C GLN A 214 2.89 6.19 -15.26
N ARG A 215 3.80 5.81 -16.17
CA ARG A 215 3.89 6.39 -17.52
C ARG A 215 2.65 6.12 -18.36
N THR A 216 2.12 4.91 -18.29
CA THR A 216 0.90 4.54 -19.01
C THR A 216 -0.30 5.38 -18.57
N HIS A 217 -0.44 5.62 -17.26
CA HIS A 217 -1.49 6.48 -16.74
C HIS A 217 -1.30 7.96 -17.11
N ALA A 218 -0.06 8.44 -17.15
CA ALA A 218 0.27 9.81 -17.53
C ALA A 218 0.30 10.02 -19.06
N GLN A 219 0.07 8.97 -19.86
CA GLN A 219 0.26 8.95 -21.32
C GLN A 219 1.65 9.41 -21.76
N GLN A 220 2.65 9.21 -20.90
CA GLN A 220 4.05 9.47 -21.15
C GLN A 220 4.72 8.15 -21.50
N TYR A 221 5.18 8.01 -22.72
CA TYR A 221 5.77 6.76 -23.19
C TYR A 221 7.29 6.80 -23.06
N ALA A 222 7.87 5.63 -22.72
CA ALA A 222 9.31 5.49 -22.74
C ALA A 222 9.85 5.69 -24.16
N VAL A 223 10.98 6.39 -24.26
CA VAL A 223 11.68 6.56 -25.54
C VAL A 223 12.84 5.57 -25.56
N LEU A 224 12.79 4.62 -26.46
CA LEU A 224 13.88 3.70 -26.75
C LEU A 224 14.06 3.66 -28.28
N ASP A 225 15.29 3.74 -28.74
CA ASP A 225 15.56 3.66 -30.16
C ASP A 225 15.05 2.33 -30.73
N THR A 226 14.40 2.41 -31.88
CA THR A 226 13.83 1.25 -32.58
C THR A 226 14.90 0.20 -32.90
N GLU A 227 16.13 0.62 -33.19
CA GLU A 227 17.25 -0.30 -33.44
C GLU A 227 17.62 -1.10 -32.19
N ILE A 228 17.53 -0.48 -31.00
CA ILE A 228 17.77 -1.15 -29.72
C ILE A 228 16.67 -2.19 -29.46
N VAL A 229 15.40 -1.86 -29.74
CA VAL A 229 14.29 -2.81 -29.58
C VAL A 229 14.48 -4.03 -30.49
N GLU A 230 14.84 -3.82 -31.75
CA GLU A 230 15.09 -4.93 -32.69
C GLU A 230 16.35 -5.74 -32.30
N MET A 231 17.38 -5.10 -31.77
CA MET A 231 18.53 -5.79 -31.22
C MET A 231 18.16 -6.69 -30.04
N VAL A 232 17.38 -6.16 -29.08
CA VAL A 232 16.90 -6.93 -27.90
C VAL A 232 16.06 -8.12 -28.35
N LYS A 233 15.12 -7.92 -29.28
CA LYS A 233 14.28 -8.99 -29.83
C LYS A 233 15.11 -10.10 -30.52
N ARG A 234 16.18 -9.73 -31.23
CA ARG A 234 17.07 -10.70 -31.87
C ARG A 234 17.99 -11.40 -30.90
N LYS A 235 18.53 -10.68 -29.91
CA LYS A 235 19.49 -11.22 -28.93
C LYS A 235 18.83 -12.02 -27.82
N TYR A 236 17.62 -11.62 -27.39
CA TYR A 236 16.88 -12.21 -26.27
C TYR A 236 15.45 -12.63 -26.68
N PRO A 237 15.28 -13.53 -27.66
CA PRO A 237 13.99 -13.86 -28.26
C PRO A 237 12.99 -14.43 -27.24
N GLU A 238 13.46 -15.28 -26.29
CA GLU A 238 12.58 -15.88 -25.29
C GLU A 238 12.08 -14.81 -24.29
N SER A 239 12.96 -13.98 -23.79
CA SER A 239 12.57 -12.89 -22.87
C SER A 239 11.65 -11.86 -23.56
N TYR A 240 11.86 -11.60 -24.85
CA TYR A 240 10.96 -10.76 -25.64
C TYR A 240 9.60 -11.44 -25.88
N LYS A 241 9.55 -12.76 -25.98
CA LYS A 241 8.29 -13.52 -26.07
C LYS A 241 7.47 -13.41 -24.78
N ILE A 242 8.14 -13.51 -23.62
CA ILE A 242 7.49 -13.28 -22.32
C ILE A 242 6.95 -11.86 -22.22
N SER A 243 7.71 -10.82 -22.62
CA SER A 243 7.22 -9.44 -22.60
C SER A 243 5.97 -9.24 -23.49
N LYS A 244 5.83 -9.97 -24.59
CA LYS A 244 4.60 -9.97 -25.39
C LYS A 244 3.41 -10.59 -24.66
N LYS A 245 3.65 -11.65 -23.85
CA LYS A 245 2.59 -12.24 -23.02
C LYS A 245 2.11 -11.25 -21.96
N ILE A 246 3.04 -10.50 -21.35
CA ILE A 246 2.71 -9.39 -20.42
C ILE A 246 1.83 -8.34 -21.12
N ARG A 247 2.16 -7.94 -22.36
CA ARG A 247 1.31 -7.01 -23.12
C ARG A 247 -0.09 -7.55 -23.31
N VAL A 248 -0.22 -8.84 -23.63
CA VAL A 248 -1.54 -9.47 -23.81
C VAL A 248 -2.33 -9.46 -22.51
N LEU A 249 -1.71 -9.80 -21.38
CA LEU A 249 -2.31 -9.73 -20.04
C LEU A 249 -2.80 -8.31 -19.75
N LEU A 250 -1.93 -7.31 -19.88
CA LEU A 250 -2.25 -5.90 -19.61
C LEU A 250 -3.40 -5.39 -20.49
N THR A 251 -3.42 -5.76 -21.78
CA THR A 251 -4.46 -5.32 -22.70
C THR A 251 -5.80 -5.98 -22.41
N LYS A 252 -5.81 -7.30 -22.17
CA LYS A 252 -7.05 -8.08 -22.02
C LYS A 252 -7.70 -7.88 -20.64
N GLU A 253 -6.91 -7.99 -19.58
CA GLU A 253 -7.46 -7.99 -18.22
C GLU A 253 -7.55 -6.57 -17.62
N TYR A 254 -6.62 -5.68 -18.01
CA TYR A 254 -6.51 -4.36 -17.39
C TYR A 254 -6.83 -3.19 -18.33
N GLN A 255 -7.02 -3.45 -19.63
CA GLN A 255 -7.27 -2.42 -20.67
C GLN A 255 -6.14 -1.39 -20.76
N LEU A 256 -4.90 -1.82 -20.46
CA LEU A 256 -3.70 -1.01 -20.51
C LEU A 256 -2.91 -1.35 -21.80
N ALA A 257 -2.64 -0.32 -22.61
CA ALA A 257 -1.79 -0.46 -23.78
C ALA A 257 -0.34 -0.07 -23.44
N ILE A 258 0.61 -0.91 -23.81
CA ILE A 258 2.04 -0.62 -23.71
C ILE A 258 2.71 -0.59 -25.07
N THR A 259 3.74 0.24 -25.21
CA THR A 259 4.44 0.46 -26.48
C THR A 259 5.46 -0.65 -26.77
N LYS A 260 6.05 -0.63 -27.98
CA LYS A 260 7.11 -1.57 -28.35
C LYS A 260 8.39 -1.32 -27.54
N GLU A 261 8.64 -0.08 -27.21
CA GLU A 261 9.79 0.35 -26.40
C GLU A 261 9.72 -0.27 -25.00
N GLU A 262 8.54 -0.24 -24.38
CA GLU A 262 8.31 -0.88 -23.08
C GLU A 262 8.52 -2.40 -23.14
N LEU A 263 8.15 -3.06 -24.25
CA LEU A 263 8.45 -4.48 -24.44
C LEU A 263 9.95 -4.75 -24.45
N GLY A 264 10.74 -3.87 -25.07
CA GLY A 264 12.19 -3.94 -25.07
C GLY A 264 12.78 -3.84 -23.67
N TYR A 265 12.33 -2.87 -22.87
CA TYR A 265 12.76 -2.73 -21.47
C TYR A 265 12.38 -3.94 -20.63
N LEU A 266 11.14 -4.41 -20.72
CA LEU A 266 10.68 -5.60 -20.01
C LEU A 266 11.53 -6.83 -20.36
N ALA A 267 11.82 -7.03 -21.66
CA ALA A 267 12.65 -8.14 -22.10
C ALA A 267 14.06 -8.11 -21.52
N ILE A 268 14.66 -6.92 -21.33
CA ILE A 268 15.96 -6.77 -20.68
C ILE A 268 15.89 -7.18 -19.20
N HIS A 269 14.84 -6.77 -18.47
CA HIS A 269 14.67 -7.15 -17.06
C HIS A 269 14.44 -8.65 -16.90
N ILE A 270 13.62 -9.24 -17.76
CA ILE A 270 13.34 -10.67 -17.77
C ILE A 270 14.63 -11.47 -18.11
N GLU A 271 15.44 -10.99 -19.07
CA GLU A 271 16.70 -11.66 -19.41
C GLU A 271 17.70 -11.66 -18.27
N ARG A 272 17.74 -10.60 -17.46
CA ARG A 272 18.59 -10.57 -16.25
C ARG A 272 18.19 -11.65 -15.25
N LEU A 273 16.88 -11.89 -15.06
CA LEU A 273 16.39 -13.00 -14.23
C LEU A 273 16.76 -14.35 -14.85
N ARG A 274 16.49 -14.54 -16.14
CA ARG A 274 16.86 -15.76 -16.87
C ARG A 274 18.35 -16.10 -16.75
N SER A 275 19.20 -15.10 -16.96
CA SER A 275 20.65 -15.28 -16.86
C SER A 275 21.10 -15.64 -15.44
N ALA A 276 20.49 -15.04 -14.43
CA ALA A 276 20.77 -15.35 -13.03
C ALA A 276 20.33 -16.80 -12.68
N ILE A 277 19.17 -17.25 -13.15
CA ILE A 277 18.68 -18.62 -12.95
C ILE A 277 19.65 -19.63 -13.56
N VAL A 278 20.10 -19.39 -14.80
CA VAL A 278 21.05 -20.29 -15.49
C VAL A 278 22.38 -20.36 -14.73
N GLN A 279 22.90 -19.23 -14.24
CA GLN A 279 24.15 -19.19 -13.47
C GLN A 279 24.01 -19.95 -12.13
N THR A 280 22.90 -19.80 -11.43
CA THR A 280 22.64 -20.53 -10.16
C THR A 280 22.59 -22.03 -10.39
N ASN A 281 21.90 -22.48 -11.45
CA ASN A 281 21.80 -23.91 -11.77
C ASN A 281 23.16 -24.53 -12.13
N VAL A 282 24.04 -23.77 -12.81
CA VAL A 282 25.41 -24.24 -13.12
C VAL A 282 26.23 -24.40 -11.85
N ASN A 283 26.19 -23.40 -10.94
CA ASN A 283 26.95 -23.45 -9.69
C ASN A 283 26.51 -24.61 -8.78
N ASN A 284 25.22 -24.86 -8.66
CA ASN A 284 24.68 -25.98 -7.87
C ASN A 284 25.13 -27.34 -8.42
N HIS A 285 25.21 -27.49 -9.74
CA HIS A 285 25.73 -28.74 -10.36
C HIS A 285 27.24 -28.93 -10.21
N GLU A 286 28.02 -27.88 -10.00
CA GLU A 286 29.46 -27.95 -9.72
C GLU A 286 29.73 -28.30 -8.26
N GLU A 287 28.91 -27.81 -7.31
CA GLU A 287 29.00 -28.13 -5.89
C GLU A 287 28.59 -29.58 -5.58
N GLU A 288 27.61 -30.14 -6.29
CA GLU A 288 27.21 -31.57 -6.15
C GLU A 288 28.27 -32.57 -6.67
N LYS A 289 29.25 -32.11 -7.43
CA LYS A 289 30.31 -32.97 -8.02
C LYS A 289 31.63 -32.93 -7.24
N ASN A 290 31.75 -32.10 -6.23
CA ASN A 290 32.92 -32.00 -5.36
C ASN A 290 32.63 -32.54 -3.95
#